data_cd1ccf4e3270c3cd3984dc28af21671b
#
_entry.id   cd1ccf4e3270c3cd3984dc28af21671b
#
_cell.length_a   1.000
_cell.length_b   1.000
_cell.length_c   1.000
_cell.angle_alpha   90.00
_cell.angle_beta   90.00
_cell.angle_gamma   90.00
#
_symmetry.space_group_name_H-M   'P 1'
#
loop_
_entity.id
_entity.type
_entity.pdbx_description
1 polymer ?
#
loop_
_entity_poly.entity_id
_entity_poly.type
_entity_poly.pdbx_seq_one_letter_code
_entity_poly.pdbx_strand_id
1 'polypeptide(L)'
;MALRSQDIDDGQPAAFPETGRSGTDPGFATTLANGLGILEAFRNSTGPLSNSEIAQRTGLSRPTVSRLAYTLEELGYLRRDRNGRYEPGVGILAIAYPLLAGLKLRQMARPLMREYATFAGGTVSIATPFGLDFIYLQTLRMSDTAPHLPDIGFTSALAPTACGRALLSLYTDDELQAYISEMEAKRPEEWRAIKDSTLAAIESCRERGFATSIGEWRPEIHGVAAPLYRTEDGQCLAVNCGIPSYRFNPDQVERDCGPRMLGLVRSMRAFATGR
;
A
#
# COMPACT_ATOMS: atom_id res chain seq x y z
N MET A 1 -2.45 16.41 -27.93
CA MET A 1 -1.58 15.26 -28.21
C MET A 1 -1.82 14.26 -27.07
N ALA A 2 -2.66 13.26 -27.31
CA ALA A 2 -3.11 12.33 -26.29
C ALA A 2 -1.98 11.37 -25.92
N LEU A 3 -1.55 11.38 -24.67
CA LEU A 3 -0.66 10.39 -24.10
C LEU A 3 -1.41 9.05 -24.07
N ARG A 4 -0.93 8.08 -24.85
CA ARG A 4 -1.41 6.70 -24.81
C ARG A 4 -1.24 6.17 -23.38
N SER A 5 -2.29 5.54 -22.88
CA SER A 5 -2.29 4.72 -21.68
C SER A 5 -1.23 3.61 -21.85
N GLN A 6 -0.02 3.83 -21.34
CA GLN A 6 0.87 2.71 -21.06
C GLN A 6 0.35 2.02 -19.81
N ASP A 7 0.11 0.74 -19.95
CA ASP A 7 -0.35 -0.17 -18.90
C ASP A 7 0.45 0.05 -17.63
N ILE A 8 -0.28 0.25 -16.52
CA ILE A 8 0.28 0.24 -15.18
C ILE A 8 0.60 -1.23 -14.89
N ASP A 9 1.77 -1.68 -15.30
CA ASP A 9 2.37 -2.91 -14.81
C ASP A 9 2.93 -2.60 -13.40
N ASP A 10 2.03 -2.47 -12.44
CA ASP A 10 2.37 -2.47 -11.03
C ASP A 10 2.65 -3.91 -10.64
N GLY A 11 3.91 -4.35 -10.85
CA GLY A 11 4.50 -5.66 -10.61
C GLY A 11 3.52 -6.73 -10.12
N GLN A 12 3.61 -7.94 -10.64
CA GLN A 12 2.68 -9.05 -10.41
C GLN A 12 1.99 -8.97 -9.03
N PRO A 13 0.66 -9.12 -8.94
CA PRO A 13 -0.01 -9.12 -7.65
C PRO A 13 0.74 -10.08 -6.74
N ALA A 14 1.21 -9.58 -5.60
CA ALA A 14 1.89 -10.40 -4.63
C ALA A 14 1.04 -11.65 -4.42
N ALA A 15 1.63 -12.82 -4.64
CA ALA A 15 1.01 -14.07 -4.24
C ALA A 15 0.49 -13.85 -2.81
N PHE A 16 -0.67 -14.44 -2.49
CA PHE A 16 -1.23 -14.39 -1.14
C PHE A 16 -0.13 -14.30 -0.10
N PRO A 17 -0.29 -13.55 0.99
CA PRO A 17 0.52 -13.80 2.16
C PRO A 17 0.32 -15.29 2.48
N GLU A 18 1.19 -16.15 1.92
CA GLU A 18 1.33 -17.50 2.42
C GLU A 18 1.75 -17.29 3.86
N THR A 19 0.76 -17.22 4.75
CA THR A 19 1.04 -17.44 6.16
C THR A 19 1.75 -18.77 6.18
N GLY A 20 2.97 -18.86 6.72
CA GLY A 20 3.80 -20.08 6.68
C GLY A 20 3.16 -21.29 7.34
N ARG A 21 1.83 -21.33 7.45
CA ARG A 21 0.93 -22.32 7.96
C ARG A 21 0.05 -22.98 6.87
N SER A 22 0.20 -22.59 5.58
CA SER A 22 -0.63 -23.17 4.53
C SER A 22 -0.22 -24.61 4.23
N GLY A 23 -1.17 -25.51 4.26
CA GLY A 23 -1.08 -26.90 3.79
C GLY A 23 -0.95 -27.98 4.84
N THR A 24 -0.46 -27.67 6.04
CA THR A 24 -0.31 -28.67 7.13
C THR A 24 -1.06 -28.32 8.43
N ASP A 25 -1.56 -27.09 8.55
CA ASP A 25 -2.32 -26.66 9.73
C ASP A 25 -3.82 -27.06 9.55
N PRO A 26 -4.34 -27.98 10.38
CA PRO A 26 -5.75 -28.39 10.31
C PRO A 26 -6.73 -27.22 10.54
N GLY A 27 -6.30 -26.14 11.19
CA GLY A 27 -7.11 -24.94 11.40
C GLY A 27 -7.19 -24.01 10.20
N PHE A 28 -6.38 -24.23 9.15
CA PHE A 28 -6.36 -23.35 7.97
C PHE A 28 -7.41 -23.73 6.93
N ALA A 29 -8.44 -22.90 6.76
CA ALA A 29 -9.52 -23.12 5.80
C ALA A 29 -9.11 -22.71 4.37
N THR A 30 -8.48 -23.62 3.63
CA THR A 30 -7.98 -23.37 2.26
C THR A 30 -9.07 -22.84 1.31
N THR A 31 -10.32 -23.31 1.42
CA THR A 31 -11.42 -22.81 0.59
C THR A 31 -11.71 -21.34 0.85
N LEU A 32 -11.68 -20.90 2.11
CA LEU A 32 -11.84 -19.50 2.48
C LEU A 32 -10.67 -18.65 1.96
N ALA A 33 -9.46 -19.13 2.14
CA ALA A 33 -8.25 -18.47 1.63
C ALA A 33 -8.32 -18.28 0.10
N ASN A 34 -8.71 -19.30 -0.64
CA ASN A 34 -8.89 -19.24 -2.08
C ASN A 34 -10.00 -18.23 -2.48
N GLY A 35 -11.09 -18.17 -1.72
CA GLY A 35 -12.16 -17.18 -1.95
C GLY A 35 -11.68 -15.74 -1.74
N LEU A 36 -10.94 -15.46 -0.66
CA LEU A 36 -10.31 -14.16 -0.42
C LEU A 36 -9.30 -13.82 -1.51
N GLY A 37 -8.54 -14.80 -2.03
CA GLY A 37 -7.61 -14.61 -3.13
C GLY A 37 -8.24 -14.18 -4.44
N ILE A 38 -9.46 -14.61 -4.70
CA ILE A 38 -10.20 -14.08 -5.83
C ILE A 38 -10.48 -12.58 -5.66
N LEU A 39 -10.81 -12.12 -4.45
CA LEU A 39 -10.99 -10.69 -4.18
C LEU A 39 -9.65 -9.93 -4.31
N GLU A 40 -8.57 -10.51 -3.81
CA GLU A 40 -7.23 -9.92 -3.93
C GLU A 40 -6.73 -9.83 -5.37
N ALA A 41 -7.19 -10.69 -6.27
CA ALA A 41 -6.86 -10.59 -7.70
C ALA A 41 -7.28 -9.25 -8.32
N PHE A 42 -8.18 -8.49 -7.67
CA PHE A 42 -8.60 -7.16 -8.09
C PHE A 42 -7.75 -6.02 -7.50
N ARG A 43 -6.79 -6.32 -6.61
CA ARG A 43 -5.90 -5.28 -6.07
C ARG A 43 -5.20 -4.53 -7.21
N ASN A 44 -5.26 -3.21 -7.15
CA ASN A 44 -4.68 -2.33 -8.16
C ASN A 44 -5.17 -2.59 -9.62
N SER A 45 -6.25 -3.37 -9.80
CA SER A 45 -6.82 -3.59 -11.13
C SER A 45 -7.55 -2.34 -11.60
N THR A 46 -7.34 -1.98 -12.87
CA THR A 46 -7.99 -0.83 -13.50
C THR A 46 -9.33 -1.15 -14.16
N GLY A 47 -9.76 -2.42 -14.10
CA GLY A 47 -11.01 -2.83 -14.75
C GLY A 47 -11.48 -4.25 -14.39
N PRO A 48 -12.60 -4.70 -15.01
CA PRO A 48 -13.15 -6.02 -14.78
C PRO A 48 -12.21 -7.13 -15.23
N LEU A 49 -12.22 -8.28 -14.52
CA LEU A 49 -11.41 -9.46 -14.82
C LEU A 49 -12.28 -10.62 -15.31
N SER A 50 -11.79 -11.35 -16.31
CA SER A 50 -12.36 -12.62 -16.74
C SER A 50 -11.96 -13.76 -15.78
N ASN A 51 -12.70 -14.88 -15.84
CA ASN A 51 -12.35 -16.10 -15.13
C ASN A 51 -10.90 -16.56 -15.39
N SER A 52 -10.43 -16.38 -16.62
CA SER A 52 -9.08 -16.78 -17.02
C SER A 52 -8.02 -15.88 -16.41
N GLU A 53 -8.25 -14.57 -16.39
CA GLU A 53 -7.33 -13.60 -15.76
C GLU A 53 -7.27 -13.79 -14.24
N ILE A 54 -8.42 -14.06 -13.59
CA ILE A 54 -8.45 -14.39 -12.16
C ILE A 54 -7.67 -15.69 -11.90
N ALA A 55 -7.89 -16.75 -12.72
CA ALA A 55 -7.17 -18.01 -12.58
C ALA A 55 -5.65 -17.83 -12.75
N GLN A 56 -5.23 -17.00 -13.69
CA GLN A 56 -3.81 -16.68 -13.90
C GLN A 56 -3.21 -15.93 -12.68
N ARG A 57 -3.94 -14.95 -12.13
CA ARG A 57 -3.47 -14.14 -10.99
C ARG A 57 -3.42 -14.92 -9.69
N THR A 58 -4.36 -15.86 -9.49
CA THR A 58 -4.48 -16.64 -8.23
C THR A 58 -3.78 -18.00 -8.28
N GLY A 59 -3.37 -18.48 -9.44
CA GLY A 59 -2.87 -19.85 -9.62
C GLY A 59 -3.95 -20.93 -9.47
N LEU A 60 -5.23 -20.58 -9.27
CA LEU A 60 -6.32 -21.51 -9.12
C LEU A 60 -6.80 -22.07 -10.48
N SER A 61 -7.35 -23.28 -10.46
CA SER A 61 -8.00 -23.83 -11.66
C SER A 61 -9.26 -23.03 -12.04
N ARG A 62 -9.55 -22.91 -13.34
CA ARG A 62 -10.76 -22.21 -13.84
C ARG A 62 -12.07 -22.71 -13.22
N PRO A 63 -12.30 -24.04 -13.02
CA PRO A 63 -13.48 -24.52 -12.33
C PRO A 63 -13.57 -24.05 -10.87
N THR A 64 -12.44 -24.01 -10.17
CA THR A 64 -12.38 -23.48 -8.79
C THR A 64 -12.73 -22.00 -8.76
N VAL A 65 -12.13 -21.20 -9.66
CA VAL A 65 -12.45 -19.76 -9.78
C VAL A 65 -13.93 -19.57 -10.08
N SER A 66 -14.50 -20.29 -11.06
CA SER A 66 -15.93 -20.20 -11.38
C SER A 66 -16.84 -20.41 -10.17
N ARG A 67 -16.58 -21.46 -9.40
CA ARG A 67 -17.38 -21.79 -8.23
C ARG A 67 -17.26 -20.76 -7.11
N LEU A 68 -16.05 -20.34 -6.80
CA LEU A 68 -15.81 -19.37 -5.73
C LEU A 68 -16.27 -17.96 -6.12
N ALA A 69 -16.02 -17.54 -7.36
CA ALA A 69 -16.48 -16.25 -7.86
C ALA A 69 -18.02 -16.16 -7.91
N TYR A 70 -18.70 -17.25 -8.30
CA TYR A 70 -20.17 -17.32 -8.20
C TYR A 70 -20.65 -17.14 -6.75
N THR A 71 -20.01 -17.80 -5.78
CA THR A 71 -20.36 -17.62 -4.37
C THR A 71 -20.14 -16.17 -3.91
N LEU A 72 -19.04 -15.53 -4.31
CA LEU A 72 -18.75 -14.15 -3.96
C LEU A 72 -19.73 -13.17 -4.66
N GLU A 73 -20.22 -13.51 -5.85
CA GLU A 73 -21.24 -12.76 -6.57
C GLU A 73 -22.59 -12.83 -5.84
N GLU A 74 -23.04 -14.04 -5.45
CA GLU A 74 -24.27 -14.25 -4.67
C GLU A 74 -24.24 -13.52 -3.31
N LEU A 75 -23.05 -13.39 -2.71
CA LEU A 75 -22.84 -12.68 -1.46
C LEU A 75 -22.65 -11.15 -1.64
N GLY A 76 -22.62 -10.65 -2.87
CA GLY A 76 -22.46 -9.22 -3.19
C GLY A 76 -21.04 -8.66 -3.09
N TYR A 77 -20.03 -9.54 -2.94
CA TYR A 77 -18.61 -9.15 -2.95
C TYR A 77 -18.01 -9.01 -4.35
N LEU A 78 -18.61 -9.68 -5.33
CA LEU A 78 -18.35 -9.50 -6.75
C LEU A 78 -19.66 -9.15 -7.46
N ARG A 79 -19.54 -8.58 -8.65
CA ARG A 79 -20.64 -8.41 -9.61
C ARG A 79 -20.12 -8.67 -11.01
N ARG A 80 -21.01 -8.97 -11.97
CA ARG A 80 -20.64 -9.08 -13.38
C ARG A 80 -20.97 -7.81 -14.14
N ASP A 81 -20.07 -7.46 -15.04
CA ASP A 81 -20.33 -6.44 -16.05
C ASP A 81 -21.21 -7.02 -17.20
N ARG A 82 -21.53 -6.17 -18.17
CA ARG A 82 -22.35 -6.56 -19.34
C ARG A 82 -21.67 -7.62 -20.23
N ASN A 83 -20.36 -7.81 -20.12
CA ASN A 83 -19.56 -8.78 -20.86
C ASN A 83 -19.34 -10.08 -20.09
N GLY A 84 -19.93 -10.24 -18.91
CA GLY A 84 -19.78 -11.40 -18.04
C GLY A 84 -18.45 -11.44 -17.28
N ARG A 85 -17.69 -10.33 -17.27
CA ARG A 85 -16.45 -10.20 -16.50
C ARG A 85 -16.78 -9.77 -15.06
N TYR A 86 -15.94 -10.17 -14.11
CA TYR A 86 -16.12 -9.83 -12.71
C TYR A 86 -15.49 -8.48 -12.35
N GLU A 87 -16.12 -7.78 -11.44
CA GLU A 87 -15.60 -6.58 -10.78
C GLU A 87 -15.98 -6.57 -9.29
N PRO A 88 -15.27 -5.81 -8.45
CA PRO A 88 -15.58 -5.71 -7.03
C PRO A 88 -17.01 -5.25 -6.78
N GLY A 89 -17.72 -5.95 -5.90
CA GLY A 89 -19.06 -5.60 -5.44
C GLY A 89 -19.03 -4.67 -4.22
N VAL A 90 -20.12 -3.96 -3.99
CA VAL A 90 -20.24 -3.00 -2.87
C VAL A 90 -20.15 -3.64 -1.48
N GLY A 91 -20.32 -4.96 -1.38
CA GLY A 91 -20.14 -5.72 -0.14
C GLY A 91 -18.75 -5.57 0.46
N ILE A 92 -17.71 -5.40 -0.37
CA ILE A 92 -16.34 -5.15 0.10
C ILE A 92 -16.25 -3.85 0.90
N LEU A 93 -16.91 -2.78 0.43
CA LEU A 93 -16.89 -1.50 1.11
C LEU A 93 -17.60 -1.58 2.48
N ALA A 94 -18.67 -2.36 2.59
CA ALA A 94 -19.39 -2.55 3.84
C ALA A 94 -18.51 -3.21 4.91
N ILE A 95 -17.65 -4.16 4.52
CA ILE A 95 -16.69 -4.81 5.45
C ILE A 95 -15.55 -3.85 5.82
N ALA A 96 -15.06 -3.05 4.88
CA ALA A 96 -13.98 -2.10 5.13
C ALA A 96 -14.40 -0.91 6.02
N TYR A 97 -15.68 -0.57 6.03
CA TYR A 97 -16.20 0.61 6.73
C TYR A 97 -15.88 0.64 8.24
N PRO A 98 -16.10 -0.41 9.04
CA PRO A 98 -15.77 -0.39 10.47
C PRO A 98 -14.30 -0.10 10.75
N LEU A 99 -13.38 -0.66 9.95
CA LEU A 99 -11.95 -0.37 10.04
C LEU A 99 -11.70 1.13 9.81
N LEU A 100 -12.21 1.67 8.72
CA LEU A 100 -11.99 3.07 8.36
C LEU A 100 -12.67 4.05 9.33
N ALA A 101 -13.84 3.70 9.87
CA ALA A 101 -14.57 4.51 10.85
C ALA A 101 -13.86 4.53 12.21
N GLY A 102 -13.19 3.44 12.59
CA GLY A 102 -12.40 3.35 13.84
C GLY A 102 -11.14 4.22 13.83
N LEU A 103 -10.64 4.62 12.69
CA LEU A 103 -9.43 5.43 12.56
C LEU A 103 -9.72 6.93 12.73
N LYS A 104 -9.92 7.38 13.97
CA LYS A 104 -10.20 8.80 14.30
C LYS A 104 -9.15 9.76 13.71
N LEU A 105 -7.88 9.34 13.68
CA LEU A 105 -6.78 10.11 13.11
C LEU A 105 -7.07 10.56 11.67
N ARG A 106 -7.78 9.77 10.86
CA ARG A 106 -8.08 10.10 9.46
C ARG A 106 -8.78 11.45 9.31
N GLN A 107 -9.78 11.73 10.16
CA GLN A 107 -10.54 12.96 10.08
C GLN A 107 -9.75 14.15 10.63
N MET A 108 -9.06 13.95 11.75
CA MET A 108 -8.28 14.99 12.43
C MET A 108 -7.06 15.42 11.63
N ALA A 109 -6.43 14.49 10.92
CA ALA A 109 -5.24 14.74 10.10
C ALA A 109 -5.52 15.50 8.78
N ARG A 110 -6.76 15.46 8.25
CA ARG A 110 -7.10 16.03 6.94
C ARG A 110 -6.66 17.50 6.74
N PRO A 111 -6.87 18.43 7.67
CA PRO A 111 -6.41 19.81 7.49
C PRO A 111 -4.90 19.91 7.33
N LEU A 112 -4.14 19.19 8.18
CA LEU A 112 -2.68 19.18 8.13
C LEU A 112 -2.15 18.51 6.86
N MET A 113 -2.75 17.40 6.45
CA MET A 113 -2.43 16.72 5.19
C MET A 113 -2.67 17.63 3.99
N ARG A 114 -3.75 18.43 4.01
CA ARG A 114 -4.07 19.40 2.96
C ARG A 114 -3.02 20.49 2.84
N GLU A 115 -2.58 21.04 3.96
CA GLU A 115 -1.52 22.05 4.00
C GLU A 115 -0.24 21.52 3.35
N TYR A 116 0.19 20.33 3.74
CA TYR A 116 1.37 19.70 3.16
C TYR A 116 1.18 19.36 1.68
N ALA A 117 0.03 18.81 1.29
CA ALA A 117 -0.28 18.52 -0.11
C ALA A 117 -0.26 19.76 -0.99
N THR A 118 -0.74 20.90 -0.47
CA THR A 118 -0.68 22.22 -1.15
C THR A 118 0.77 22.67 -1.36
N PHE A 119 1.59 22.57 -0.32
CA PHE A 119 3.02 22.90 -0.41
C PHE A 119 3.73 22.00 -1.44
N ALA A 120 3.56 20.69 -1.32
CA ALA A 120 4.25 19.71 -2.16
C ALA A 120 3.68 19.64 -3.59
N GLY A 121 2.44 20.07 -3.81
CA GLY A 121 1.71 19.86 -5.07
C GLY A 121 1.49 18.40 -5.39
N GLY A 122 1.42 17.57 -4.34
CA GLY A 122 1.43 16.12 -4.42
C GLY A 122 0.27 15.45 -3.69
N THR A 123 0.41 14.16 -3.45
CA THR A 123 -0.58 13.32 -2.76
C THR A 123 -0.04 12.92 -1.39
N VAL A 124 -0.75 13.26 -0.32
CA VAL A 124 -0.39 12.89 1.06
C VAL A 124 -1.26 11.74 1.52
N SER A 125 -0.63 10.69 2.07
CA SER A 125 -1.33 9.49 2.52
C SER A 125 -0.85 9.04 3.90
N ILE A 126 -1.76 8.39 4.65
CA ILE A 126 -1.43 7.62 5.87
C ILE A 126 -1.43 6.16 5.47
N ALA A 127 -0.37 5.44 5.83
CA ALA A 127 -0.17 4.04 5.46
C ALA A 127 0.08 3.15 6.68
N THR A 128 -0.19 1.86 6.50
CA THR A 128 0.17 0.78 7.44
C THR A 128 0.74 -0.41 6.66
N PRO A 129 1.59 -1.26 7.27
CA PRO A 129 2.07 -2.48 6.62
C PRO A 129 0.93 -3.46 6.29
N PHE A 130 1.09 -4.19 5.19
CA PHE A 130 0.19 -5.26 4.77
C PHE A 130 1.00 -6.36 4.07
N GLY A 131 1.48 -7.33 4.81
CA GLY A 131 2.45 -8.34 4.33
C GLY A 131 3.77 -7.68 3.91
N LEU A 132 4.27 -7.98 2.72
CA LEU A 132 5.46 -7.34 2.13
C LEU A 132 5.18 -5.97 1.49
N ASP A 133 3.92 -5.55 1.51
CA ASP A 133 3.44 -4.28 0.97
C ASP A 133 3.00 -3.34 2.11
N PHE A 134 2.58 -2.14 1.75
CA PHE A 134 1.78 -1.26 2.61
C PHE A 134 0.43 -0.98 1.95
N ILE A 135 -0.54 -0.52 2.74
CA ILE A 135 -1.86 -0.09 2.27
C ILE A 135 -2.16 1.33 2.76
N TYR A 136 -2.76 2.16 1.90
CA TYR A 136 -3.20 3.49 2.28
C TYR A 136 -4.54 3.46 3.02
N LEU A 137 -4.56 4.02 4.22
CA LEU A 137 -5.74 4.16 5.08
C LEU A 137 -6.47 5.50 4.87
N GLN A 138 -5.73 6.52 4.48
CA GLN A 138 -6.24 7.85 4.16
C GLN A 138 -5.37 8.45 3.06
N THR A 139 -5.99 9.13 2.11
CA THR A 139 -5.30 9.87 1.06
C THR A 139 -5.95 11.23 0.86
N LEU A 140 -5.11 12.22 0.58
CA LEU A 140 -5.54 13.56 0.23
C LEU A 140 -4.71 14.07 -0.95
N ARG A 141 -5.39 14.45 -2.02
CA ARG A 141 -4.82 14.96 -3.27
C ARG A 141 -5.12 16.42 -3.46
N MET A 142 -4.22 17.13 -4.14
CA MET A 142 -4.47 18.51 -4.57
C MET A 142 -5.22 18.62 -5.89
N SER A 143 -5.20 17.59 -6.72
CA SER A 143 -5.87 17.59 -8.02
C SER A 143 -6.53 16.24 -8.28
N ASP A 144 -7.80 16.27 -8.69
CA ASP A 144 -8.56 15.08 -9.09
C ASP A 144 -8.39 14.75 -10.59
N THR A 145 -7.51 15.48 -11.29
CA THR A 145 -7.38 15.39 -12.76
C THR A 145 -6.59 14.18 -13.26
N ALA A 146 -5.91 13.45 -12.39
CA ALA A 146 -5.20 12.22 -12.77
C ALA A 146 -5.95 10.98 -12.29
N PRO A 147 -6.60 10.23 -13.19
CA PRO A 147 -7.53 9.14 -12.82
C PRO A 147 -6.87 7.92 -12.17
N HIS A 148 -5.55 7.83 -12.17
CA HIS A 148 -4.80 6.66 -11.68
C HIS A 148 -3.86 6.98 -10.51
N LEU A 149 -4.11 8.06 -9.77
CA LEU A 149 -3.33 8.35 -8.57
C LEU A 149 -3.76 7.42 -7.42
N PRO A 150 -2.79 6.96 -6.60
CA PRO A 150 -3.08 6.15 -5.42
C PRO A 150 -4.14 6.76 -4.50
N ASP A 151 -5.06 5.93 -4.00
CA ASP A 151 -6.12 6.33 -3.06
C ASP A 151 -6.23 5.34 -1.88
N ILE A 152 -7.22 5.50 -1.01
CA ILE A 152 -7.52 4.58 0.09
C ILE A 152 -7.66 3.16 -0.47
N GLY A 153 -6.97 2.21 0.17
CA GLY A 153 -6.90 0.82 -0.28
C GLY A 153 -5.83 0.52 -1.31
N PHE A 154 -5.14 1.52 -1.87
CA PHE A 154 -3.99 1.29 -2.75
C PHE A 154 -2.86 0.63 -1.95
N THR A 155 -2.20 -0.33 -2.60
CA THR A 155 -1.07 -1.07 -2.04
C THR A 155 0.17 -0.92 -2.91
N SER A 156 1.35 -0.90 -2.30
CA SER A 156 2.64 -0.93 -2.99
C SER A 156 3.71 -1.55 -2.11
N ALA A 157 4.82 -1.99 -2.69
CA ALA A 157 5.90 -2.65 -1.97
C ALA A 157 6.54 -1.75 -0.91
N LEU A 158 6.91 -2.35 0.23
CA LEU A 158 7.58 -1.63 1.33
C LEU A 158 8.99 -1.18 0.91
N ALA A 159 9.85 -2.10 0.48
CA ALA A 159 11.28 -1.85 0.35
C ALA A 159 11.69 -0.69 -0.57
N PRO A 160 11.15 -0.55 -1.82
CA PRO A 160 11.64 0.46 -2.78
C PRO A 160 11.06 1.85 -2.56
N THR A 161 10.19 2.03 -1.54
CA THR A 161 9.44 3.29 -1.38
C THR A 161 9.81 4.04 -0.10
N ALA A 162 9.74 5.37 -0.12
CA ALA A 162 9.89 6.17 1.09
C ALA A 162 8.88 5.78 2.18
N CYS A 163 7.63 5.51 1.77
CA CYS A 163 6.56 5.07 2.67
C CYS A 163 6.92 3.78 3.42
N GLY A 164 7.37 2.76 2.68
CA GLY A 164 7.72 1.49 3.28
C GLY A 164 8.97 1.57 4.14
N ARG A 165 10.00 2.32 3.73
CA ARG A 165 11.20 2.57 4.55
C ARG A 165 10.85 3.24 5.89
N ALA A 166 9.92 4.21 5.86
CA ALA A 166 9.43 4.84 7.08
C ALA A 166 8.60 3.89 7.96
N LEU A 167 7.83 2.96 7.38
CA LEU A 167 7.13 1.93 8.12
C LEU A 167 8.10 0.90 8.72
N LEU A 168 9.05 0.41 7.92
CA LEU A 168 10.07 -0.56 8.36
C LEU A 168 10.98 0.02 9.44
N SER A 169 11.21 1.33 9.49
CA SER A 169 11.98 1.97 10.57
C SER A 169 11.33 1.85 11.95
N LEU A 170 10.01 1.56 12.01
CA LEU A 170 9.24 1.31 13.24
C LEU A 170 9.29 -0.15 13.69
N TYR A 171 9.79 -1.06 12.87
CA TYR A 171 9.89 -2.47 13.20
C TYR A 171 10.96 -2.70 14.28
N THR A 172 10.68 -3.66 15.17
CA THR A 172 11.72 -4.24 16.02
C THR A 172 12.71 -5.00 15.17
N ASP A 173 13.88 -5.33 15.73
CA ASP A 173 14.89 -6.08 14.99
C ASP A 173 14.38 -7.48 14.59
N ASP A 174 13.60 -8.14 15.43
CA ASP A 174 12.97 -9.43 15.13
C ASP A 174 11.96 -9.33 13.99
N GLU A 175 11.13 -8.29 13.97
CA GLU A 175 10.16 -8.04 12.88
C GLU A 175 10.85 -7.70 11.57
N LEU A 176 11.92 -6.90 11.63
CA LEU A 176 12.71 -6.58 10.46
C LEU A 176 13.39 -7.82 9.90
N GLN A 177 13.93 -8.68 10.77
CA GLN A 177 14.52 -9.96 10.37
C GLN A 177 13.49 -10.90 9.75
N ALA A 178 12.28 -10.97 10.31
CA ALA A 178 11.17 -11.74 9.72
C ALA A 178 10.79 -11.22 8.34
N TYR A 179 10.71 -9.89 8.18
CA TYR A 179 10.46 -9.25 6.87
C TYR A 179 11.56 -9.60 5.84
N ILE A 180 12.83 -9.52 6.24
CA ILE A 180 13.97 -9.87 5.39
C ILE A 180 13.87 -11.33 4.93
N SER A 181 13.61 -12.26 5.86
CA SER A 181 13.47 -13.68 5.56
C SER A 181 12.31 -13.96 4.59
N GLU A 182 11.19 -13.23 4.74
CA GLU A 182 10.04 -13.35 3.85
C GLU A 182 10.34 -12.78 2.45
N MET A 183 11.08 -11.66 2.36
CA MET A 183 11.55 -11.11 1.08
C MET A 183 12.51 -12.08 0.37
N GLU A 184 13.46 -12.68 1.09
CA GLU A 184 14.39 -13.68 0.55
C GLU A 184 13.66 -14.93 0.05
N ALA A 185 12.59 -15.34 0.71
CA ALA A 185 11.78 -16.49 0.30
C ALA A 185 10.85 -16.22 -0.89
N LYS A 186 10.16 -15.07 -0.91
CA LYS A 186 9.09 -14.78 -1.88
C LYS A 186 9.52 -13.90 -3.05
N ARG A 187 10.51 -13.03 -2.87
CA ARG A 187 10.98 -12.05 -3.86
C ARG A 187 12.51 -12.00 -3.94
N PRO A 188 13.22 -13.15 -4.10
CA PRO A 188 14.67 -13.23 -3.93
C PRO A 188 15.45 -12.33 -4.91
N GLU A 189 15.05 -12.24 -6.16
CA GLU A 189 15.74 -11.43 -7.18
C GLU A 189 15.56 -9.93 -6.92
N GLU A 190 14.32 -9.51 -6.63
CA GLU A 190 14.00 -8.13 -6.26
C GLU A 190 14.78 -7.73 -5.01
N TRP A 191 14.72 -8.57 -3.96
CA TRP A 191 15.39 -8.29 -2.70
C TRP A 191 16.91 -8.18 -2.84
N ARG A 192 17.54 -9.07 -3.62
CA ARG A 192 18.99 -9.01 -3.87
C ARG A 192 19.40 -7.68 -4.49
N ALA A 193 18.59 -7.13 -5.37
CA ALA A 193 18.89 -5.87 -6.04
C ALA A 193 18.79 -4.62 -5.14
N ILE A 194 17.92 -4.67 -4.10
CA ILE A 194 17.57 -3.48 -3.31
C ILE A 194 17.91 -3.59 -1.82
N LYS A 195 18.40 -4.75 -1.34
CA LYS A 195 18.62 -5.06 0.09
C LYS A 195 19.47 -3.99 0.78
N ASP A 196 20.67 -3.76 0.28
CA ASP A 196 21.62 -2.87 0.92
C ASP A 196 21.13 -1.42 0.96
N SER A 197 20.56 -0.94 -0.13
CA SER A 197 19.99 0.40 -0.21
C SER A 197 18.76 0.56 0.70
N THR A 198 17.94 -0.48 0.82
CA THR A 198 16.78 -0.48 1.71
C THR A 198 17.20 -0.44 3.17
N LEU A 199 18.14 -1.29 3.59
CA LEU A 199 18.62 -1.33 4.98
C LEU A 199 19.30 -0.01 5.37
N ALA A 200 20.15 0.53 4.51
CA ALA A 200 20.77 1.84 4.74
C ALA A 200 19.71 2.97 4.85
N ALA A 201 18.67 2.94 4.02
CA ALA A 201 17.60 3.92 4.07
C ALA A 201 16.72 3.80 5.33
N ILE A 202 16.49 2.58 5.83
CA ILE A 202 15.79 2.34 7.11
C ILE A 202 16.60 2.94 8.27
N GLU A 203 17.91 2.69 8.32
CA GLU A 203 18.77 3.23 9.38
C GLU A 203 18.84 4.76 9.31
N SER A 204 19.06 5.31 8.13
CA SER A 204 18.98 6.76 7.91
C SER A 204 17.62 7.34 8.35
N CYS A 205 16.52 6.63 8.12
CA CYS A 205 15.21 7.06 8.60
C CYS A 205 15.10 7.04 10.13
N ARG A 206 15.68 6.04 10.81
CA ARG A 206 15.73 5.97 12.28
C ARG A 206 16.49 7.17 12.86
N GLU A 207 17.60 7.55 12.25
CA GLU A 207 18.43 8.68 12.68
C GLU A 207 17.77 10.05 12.39
N ARG A 208 17.29 10.27 11.16
CA ARG A 208 16.82 11.57 10.66
C ARG A 208 15.33 11.80 10.92
N GLY A 209 14.56 10.72 11.13
CA GLY A 209 13.13 10.73 11.35
C GLY A 209 12.29 10.75 10.05
N PHE A 210 12.89 10.72 8.87
CA PHE A 210 12.17 10.62 7.60
C PHE A 210 13.00 9.85 6.56
N ALA A 211 12.31 9.29 5.57
CA ALA A 211 12.89 8.61 4.42
C ALA A 211 12.48 9.30 3.13
N THR A 212 13.33 9.16 2.11
CA THR A 212 13.06 9.63 0.75
C THR A 212 13.18 8.48 -0.25
N SER A 213 12.60 8.67 -1.44
CA SER A 213 12.74 7.80 -2.60
C SER A 213 12.69 8.68 -3.85
N ILE A 214 13.79 8.75 -4.58
CA ILE A 214 13.98 9.70 -5.68
C ILE A 214 13.80 8.94 -7.01
N GLY A 215 12.56 8.89 -7.52
CA GLY A 215 12.24 8.21 -8.77
C GLY A 215 12.38 6.67 -8.71
N GLU A 216 12.58 6.08 -7.54
CA GLU A 216 12.82 4.64 -7.37
C GLU A 216 11.54 3.81 -7.59
N TRP A 217 10.38 4.35 -7.22
CA TRP A 217 9.10 3.71 -7.49
C TRP A 217 8.63 4.00 -8.92
N ARG A 218 8.61 5.28 -9.29
CA ARG A 218 8.33 5.78 -10.66
C ARG A 218 9.21 6.98 -10.93
N PRO A 219 9.84 7.08 -12.10
CA PRO A 219 10.74 8.19 -12.44
C PRO A 219 10.11 9.58 -12.28
N GLU A 220 8.79 9.68 -12.49
CA GLU A 220 8.05 10.94 -12.42
C GLU A 220 7.65 11.33 -10.99
N ILE A 221 7.90 10.47 -9.98
CA ILE A 221 7.47 10.68 -8.61
C ILE A 221 8.66 10.59 -7.65
N HIS A 222 8.84 11.60 -6.85
CA HIS A 222 9.67 11.55 -5.65
C HIS A 222 8.80 11.23 -4.44
N GLY A 223 9.30 10.43 -3.53
CA GLY A 223 8.65 10.10 -2.28
C GLY A 223 9.33 10.73 -1.09
N VAL A 224 8.57 11.24 -0.13
CA VAL A 224 9.04 11.59 1.20
C VAL A 224 8.06 11.05 2.22
N ALA A 225 8.56 10.39 3.27
CA ALA A 225 7.71 9.80 4.30
C ALA A 225 8.36 9.90 5.68
N ALA A 226 7.55 9.94 6.72
CA ALA A 226 8.03 9.84 8.09
C ALA A 226 7.18 8.85 8.89
N PRO A 227 7.81 8.09 9.83
CA PRO A 227 7.08 7.22 10.74
C PRO A 227 6.16 8.07 11.62
N LEU A 228 4.88 7.69 11.69
CA LEU A 228 3.92 8.43 12.50
C LEU A 228 3.93 7.93 13.95
N TYR A 229 3.61 6.68 14.18
CA TYR A 229 3.74 5.99 15.47
C TYR A 229 3.61 4.48 15.31
N ARG A 230 3.97 3.77 16.36
CA ARG A 230 3.68 2.37 16.60
C ARG A 230 2.75 2.29 17.79
N THR A 231 1.64 1.55 17.65
CA THR A 231 0.68 1.30 18.73
C THR A 231 1.21 0.23 19.69
N GLU A 232 0.61 0.09 20.88
CA GLU A 232 0.99 -0.91 21.87
C GLU A 232 0.78 -2.35 21.36
N ASP A 233 -0.23 -2.56 20.52
CA ASP A 233 -0.49 -3.83 19.83
C ASP A 233 0.35 -4.04 18.57
N GLY A 234 1.33 -3.17 18.31
CA GLY A 234 2.33 -3.34 17.27
C GLY A 234 1.97 -2.78 15.89
N GLN A 235 0.81 -2.14 15.73
CA GLN A 235 0.45 -1.54 14.44
C GLN A 235 1.34 -0.33 14.15
N CYS A 236 2.02 -0.34 13.01
CA CYS A 236 2.86 0.76 12.52
C CYS A 236 2.08 1.65 11.56
N LEU A 237 2.21 2.98 11.70
CA LEU A 237 1.68 3.95 10.77
C LEU A 237 2.78 4.91 10.31
N ALA A 238 2.71 5.32 9.04
CA ALA A 238 3.56 6.37 8.48
C ALA A 238 2.73 7.35 7.66
N VAL A 239 3.26 8.56 7.51
CA VAL A 239 2.74 9.57 6.57
C VAL A 239 3.69 9.63 5.40
N ASN A 240 3.13 9.60 4.20
CA ASN A 240 3.85 9.65 2.94
C ASN A 240 3.33 10.76 2.05
N CYS A 241 4.20 11.37 1.27
CA CYS A 241 3.83 12.26 0.18
C CYS A 241 4.53 11.83 -1.11
N GLY A 242 3.73 11.53 -2.14
CA GLY A 242 4.22 11.41 -3.51
C GLY A 242 4.23 12.78 -4.17
N ILE A 243 5.39 13.22 -4.63
CA ILE A 243 5.65 14.55 -5.18
C ILE A 243 6.01 14.42 -6.66
N PRO A 244 5.34 15.12 -7.59
CA PRO A 244 5.76 15.12 -8.98
C PRO A 244 7.21 15.62 -9.13
N SER A 245 8.06 14.87 -9.85
CA SER A 245 9.51 15.13 -9.94
C SER A 245 9.85 16.50 -10.54
N TYR A 246 8.94 17.09 -11.32
CA TYR A 246 9.12 18.45 -11.88
C TYR A 246 8.96 19.58 -10.85
N ARG A 247 8.44 19.29 -9.65
CA ARG A 247 8.16 20.29 -8.60
C ARG A 247 9.39 20.59 -7.75
N PHE A 248 10.14 19.55 -7.41
CA PHE A 248 11.31 19.63 -6.55
C PHE A 248 12.42 18.74 -7.10
N ASN A 249 13.64 19.23 -7.13
CA ASN A 249 14.80 18.39 -7.40
C ASN A 249 15.14 17.52 -6.16
N PRO A 250 16.00 16.48 -6.30
CA PRO A 250 16.36 15.60 -5.19
C PRO A 250 16.83 16.32 -3.93
N ASP A 251 17.70 17.32 -4.06
CA ASP A 251 18.25 18.08 -2.93
C ASP A 251 17.16 18.88 -2.20
N GLN A 252 16.17 19.39 -2.93
CA GLN A 252 15.03 20.10 -2.36
C GLN A 252 14.08 19.14 -1.62
N VAL A 253 13.87 17.91 -2.13
CA VAL A 253 13.09 16.90 -1.41
C VAL A 253 13.72 16.63 -0.05
N GLU A 254 15.03 16.45 0.01
CA GLU A 254 15.76 16.22 1.25
C GLU A 254 15.73 17.43 2.20
N ARG A 255 16.07 18.60 1.69
CA ARG A 255 16.29 19.80 2.50
C ARG A 255 14.98 20.49 2.92
N ASP A 256 13.98 20.51 2.04
CA ASP A 256 12.77 21.31 2.22
C ASP A 256 11.55 20.45 2.57
N CYS A 257 11.36 19.29 1.87
CA CYS A 257 10.20 18.44 2.08
C CYS A 257 10.35 17.56 3.31
N GLY A 258 11.53 16.98 3.56
CA GLY A 258 11.79 16.12 4.72
C GLY A 258 11.51 16.80 6.07
N PRO A 259 12.14 17.94 6.39
CA PRO A 259 11.89 18.67 7.64
C PRO A 259 10.42 19.10 7.81
N ARG A 260 9.73 19.48 6.72
CA ARG A 260 8.30 19.80 6.78
C ARG A 260 7.43 18.57 7.05
N MET A 261 7.83 17.38 6.52
CA MET A 261 7.17 16.11 6.84
C MET A 261 7.27 15.78 8.34
N LEU A 262 8.42 16.03 8.95
CA LEU A 262 8.59 15.91 10.40
C LEU A 262 7.66 16.86 11.17
N GLY A 263 7.49 18.10 10.71
CA GLY A 263 6.54 19.06 11.27
C GLY A 263 5.10 18.53 11.21
N LEU A 264 4.70 18.04 10.05
CA LEU A 264 3.38 17.41 9.85
C LEU A 264 3.15 16.26 10.84
N VAL A 265 4.09 15.31 10.91
CA VAL A 265 3.98 14.14 11.79
C VAL A 265 3.93 14.54 13.27
N ARG A 266 4.73 15.50 13.71
CA ARG A 266 4.67 16.03 15.10
C ARG A 266 3.28 16.58 15.43
N SER A 267 2.70 17.39 14.52
CA SER A 267 1.35 17.93 14.70
C SER A 267 0.29 16.82 14.74
N MET A 268 0.42 15.79 13.89
CA MET A 268 -0.50 14.64 13.87
C MET A 268 -0.41 13.79 15.15
N ARG A 269 0.81 13.59 15.69
CA ARG A 269 1.01 12.86 16.95
C ARG A 269 0.33 13.54 18.14
N ALA A 270 0.32 14.87 18.19
CA ALA A 270 -0.34 15.62 19.25
C ALA A 270 -1.85 15.33 19.31
N PHE A 271 -2.50 15.09 18.17
CA PHE A 271 -3.91 14.68 18.14
C PHE A 271 -4.12 13.21 18.55
N ALA A 272 -3.18 12.33 18.19
CA ALA A 272 -3.31 10.90 18.51
C ALA A 272 -3.16 10.60 20.01
N THR A 273 -2.37 11.41 20.73
CA THR A 273 -2.10 11.24 22.18
C THR A 273 -3.06 12.01 23.08
N GLY A 274 -4.01 12.75 22.53
CA GLY A 274 -5.02 13.50 23.34
C GLY A 274 -4.45 14.64 24.19
N ARG A 275 -3.25 15.17 23.83
CA ARG A 275 -2.62 16.34 24.47
C ARG A 275 -2.57 17.52 23.53
#